data_d1de25a20749470bd357d8175d7cedf2
#
_entry.id   d1de25a20749470bd357d8175d7cedf2
#
_cell.length_a   1.000
_cell.length_b   1.000
_cell.length_c   1.000
_cell.angle_alpha   90.00
_cell.angle_beta   90.00
_cell.angle_gamma   90.00
#
_symmetry.space_group_name_H-M   'P 1'
#
loop_
_entity.id
_entity.type
_entity.pdbx_description
1 polymer ?
#
loop_
_entity_poly.entity_id
_entity_poly.type
_entity_poly.pdbx_seq_one_letter_code
_entity_poly.pdbx_strand_id
1 'polypeptide(L)'
;MWNGLVRRMKKQGWYFVHALTGVHLSTSIRYLDWSMMSASFPVPVAKIKEKLPSKNLIPIQSAPGTVTIVLKAIEVRQIRGYPPYNEFSVEVPAAYEVAGKAAGLPGSYILHMPVTTEEARWGGVEINGVPKFIAEIGFEDVGEVRRCKVQAEGKAIITLEVRKLVTKPQSWAWYVYGVRDGQLLRTLFQIQGQRGTAEVRGGALYTLGDHPIAEELRSLEIDNTSIAHEYAPQLQGLLNPPRERLPL
;
A
#
# COMPACT_ATOMS: atom_id res chain seq x y z
N MET A 1 13.34 -18.02 -28.86
CA MET A 1 13.49 -17.27 -27.59
C MET A 1 12.84 -15.90 -27.65
N TRP A 2 13.08 -15.05 -28.65
CA TRP A 2 12.51 -13.71 -28.81
C TRP A 2 10.97 -13.66 -28.88
N ASN A 3 10.33 -14.56 -29.64
CA ASN A 3 8.88 -14.59 -29.81
C ASN A 3 8.11 -14.86 -28.50
N GLY A 4 8.68 -15.64 -27.58
CA GLY A 4 8.09 -15.91 -26.28
C GLY A 4 8.15 -14.69 -25.35
N LEU A 5 9.26 -13.96 -25.37
CA LEU A 5 9.46 -12.74 -24.59
C LEU A 5 8.52 -11.63 -25.08
N VAL A 6 8.45 -11.41 -26.38
CA VAL A 6 7.56 -10.42 -27.04
C VAL A 6 6.08 -10.73 -26.76
N ARG A 7 5.70 -12.01 -26.75
CA ARG A 7 4.32 -12.43 -26.46
C ARG A 7 3.95 -12.22 -24.99
N ARG A 8 4.89 -12.43 -24.08
CA ARG A 8 4.73 -12.17 -22.64
C ARG A 8 4.65 -10.67 -22.35
N MET A 9 5.46 -9.87 -23.04
CA MET A 9 5.48 -8.41 -22.89
C MET A 9 4.26 -7.74 -23.53
N LYS A 10 3.73 -8.26 -24.65
CA LYS A 10 2.44 -7.81 -25.23
C LYS A 10 1.26 -8.05 -24.30
N LYS A 11 1.30 -9.13 -23.49
CA LYS A 11 0.29 -9.43 -22.49
C LYS A 11 0.34 -8.47 -21.28
N GLN A 12 1.50 -7.86 -21.04
CA GLN A 12 1.77 -6.91 -19.96
C GLN A 12 1.77 -5.43 -20.42
N GLY A 13 1.36 -5.18 -21.67
CA GLY A 13 1.17 -3.83 -22.19
C GLY A 13 2.45 -3.02 -22.33
N TRP A 14 2.50 -1.83 -21.81
CA TRP A 14 3.52 -0.79 -21.95
C TRP A 14 4.94 -1.16 -21.45
N TYR A 15 5.15 -2.27 -20.77
CA TYR A 15 6.49 -2.78 -20.39
C TYR A 15 7.36 -3.12 -21.60
N PHE A 16 6.74 -3.31 -22.77
CA PHE A 16 7.46 -3.59 -24.02
C PHE A 16 8.44 -2.49 -24.43
N VAL A 17 8.04 -1.24 -24.27
CA VAL A 17 8.86 -0.09 -24.66
C VAL A 17 10.09 0.05 -23.75
N HIS A 18 9.93 -0.32 -22.49
CA HIS A 18 10.98 -0.27 -21.48
C HIS A 18 12.17 -1.19 -21.77
N ALA A 19 11.88 -2.42 -22.23
CA ALA A 19 12.90 -3.42 -22.48
C ALA A 19 13.70 -3.16 -23.78
N LEU A 20 13.12 -2.42 -24.74
CA LEU A 20 13.73 -2.19 -26.04
C LEU A 20 14.53 -0.89 -26.14
N THR A 21 14.15 0.14 -25.39
CA THR A 21 14.69 1.49 -25.57
C THR A 21 15.55 1.97 -24.41
N GLY A 22 15.53 1.28 -23.26
CA GLY A 22 16.15 1.77 -22.03
C GLY A 22 15.55 3.09 -21.52
N VAL A 23 14.56 3.62 -22.21
CA VAL A 23 13.84 4.83 -21.82
C VAL A 23 12.71 4.47 -20.86
N HIS A 24 12.69 5.08 -19.70
CA HIS A 24 11.61 4.91 -18.71
C HIS A 24 10.30 5.57 -19.18
N LEU A 25 9.66 4.99 -20.18
CA LEU A 25 8.30 5.38 -20.59
C LEU A 25 7.27 4.66 -19.72
N SER A 26 7.33 4.87 -18.42
CA SER A 26 6.26 4.38 -17.53
C SER A 26 5.04 5.28 -17.72
N THR A 27 3.95 4.68 -18.17
CA THR A 27 2.65 5.34 -18.20
C THR A 27 1.99 5.21 -16.83
N SER A 28 1.13 6.17 -16.50
CA SER A 28 0.31 6.07 -15.28
C SER A 28 -0.59 4.85 -15.33
N ILE A 29 -0.71 4.14 -14.22
CA ILE A 29 -1.64 3.02 -14.03
C ILE A 29 -3.00 3.59 -13.65
N ARG A 30 -4.04 3.20 -14.39
CA ARG A 30 -5.40 3.65 -14.15
C ARG A 30 -6.22 2.55 -13.50
N TYR A 31 -6.61 2.78 -12.26
CA TYR A 31 -7.57 1.98 -11.51
C TYR A 31 -8.98 2.48 -11.84
N LEU A 32 -9.82 1.62 -12.39
CA LEU A 32 -11.16 1.96 -12.90
C LEU A 32 -12.25 1.67 -11.88
N ASP A 33 -12.09 0.59 -11.11
CA ASP A 33 -12.97 0.21 -10.01
C ASP A 33 -12.22 -0.59 -8.96
N TRP A 34 -12.21 -0.11 -7.72
CA TRP A 34 -11.60 -0.77 -6.59
C TRP A 34 -12.25 -0.34 -5.28
N SER A 35 -12.09 -1.14 -4.24
CA SER A 35 -12.52 -0.82 -2.89
C SER A 35 -11.35 -0.86 -1.93
N MET A 36 -11.50 -0.18 -0.80
CA MET A 36 -10.49 -0.10 0.24
C MET A 36 -11.14 -0.11 1.61
N MET A 37 -10.51 -0.78 2.54
CA MET A 37 -10.68 -0.56 3.97
C MET A 37 -9.32 -0.39 4.62
N SER A 38 -9.21 0.48 5.61
CA SER A 38 -7.96 0.68 6.33
C SER A 38 -8.20 1.09 7.78
N ALA A 39 -7.19 0.88 8.61
CA ALA A 39 -7.20 1.36 9.98
C ALA A 39 -5.79 1.73 10.44
N SER A 40 -5.74 2.75 11.31
CA SER A 40 -4.50 3.27 11.90
C SER A 40 -4.37 2.81 13.34
N PHE A 41 -3.23 2.21 13.65
CA PHE A 41 -2.92 1.68 14.97
C PHE A 41 -1.66 2.36 15.51
N PRO A 42 -1.67 2.85 16.76
CA PRO A 42 -0.51 3.45 17.39
C PRO A 42 0.66 2.48 17.52
N VAL A 43 1.88 2.99 17.37
CA VAL A 43 3.12 2.25 17.55
C VAL A 43 4.22 3.19 18.07
N PRO A 44 5.15 2.73 18.95
CA PRO A 44 6.26 3.57 19.39
C PRO A 44 7.15 4.00 18.22
N VAL A 45 7.46 5.30 18.15
CA VAL A 45 8.27 5.86 17.04
C VAL A 45 9.66 5.19 16.93
N ALA A 46 10.23 4.75 18.04
CA ALA A 46 11.52 4.06 18.07
C ALA A 46 11.50 2.76 17.25
N LYS A 47 10.39 2.00 17.28
CA LYS A 47 10.21 0.76 16.52
C LYS A 47 10.11 0.98 15.00
N ILE A 48 9.73 2.18 14.59
CA ILE A 48 9.51 2.51 13.18
C ILE A 48 10.71 3.22 12.55
N LYS A 49 11.44 4.04 13.29
CA LYS A 49 12.58 4.78 12.74
C LYS A 49 13.63 3.88 12.07
N GLU A 50 13.91 2.72 12.66
CA GLU A 50 14.87 1.75 12.14
C GLU A 50 14.37 1.00 10.89
N LYS A 51 13.05 1.04 10.64
CA LYS A 51 12.43 0.43 9.45
C LYS A 51 12.40 1.36 8.24
N LEU A 52 12.61 2.65 8.44
CA LEU A 52 12.59 3.60 7.33
C LEU A 52 13.93 3.62 6.60
N PRO A 53 13.93 3.62 5.26
CA PRO A 53 15.12 3.47 4.45
C PRO A 53 15.99 4.74 4.36
N SER A 54 15.45 5.89 4.76
CA SER A 54 16.13 7.19 4.67
C SER A 54 15.91 8.00 5.94
N LYS A 55 16.95 8.67 6.42
CA LYS A 55 16.87 9.63 7.52
C LYS A 55 16.03 10.86 7.21
N ASN A 56 15.80 11.14 5.93
CA ASN A 56 14.98 12.25 5.47
C ASN A 56 13.50 11.86 5.33
N LEU A 57 13.17 10.58 5.45
CA LEU A 57 11.79 10.11 5.47
C LEU A 57 11.31 10.05 6.92
N ILE A 58 10.57 11.07 7.32
CA ILE A 58 10.16 11.29 8.71
C ILE A 58 8.76 10.70 8.93
N PRO A 59 8.58 9.76 9.87
CA PRO A 59 7.27 9.22 10.17
C PRO A 59 6.38 10.28 10.82
N ILE A 60 5.13 10.37 10.39
CA ILE A 60 4.16 11.33 10.91
C ILE A 60 3.71 10.88 12.30
N GLN A 61 3.94 11.72 13.30
CA GLN A 61 3.56 11.43 14.67
C GLN A 61 2.06 11.75 14.90
N SER A 62 1.35 10.81 15.51
CA SER A 62 -0.02 11.00 16.00
C SER A 62 -0.08 11.57 17.43
N ALA A 63 1.00 11.38 18.20
CA ALA A 63 1.24 11.94 19.53
C ALA A 63 2.75 11.97 19.79
N PRO A 64 3.25 12.72 20.81
CA PRO A 64 4.65 12.70 21.17
C PRO A 64 5.19 11.27 21.40
N GLY A 65 6.22 10.89 20.64
CA GLY A 65 6.82 9.54 20.72
C GLY A 65 6.00 8.42 20.07
N THR A 66 4.87 8.72 19.46
CA THR A 66 3.96 7.74 18.84
C THR A 66 3.70 8.09 17.38
N VAL A 67 3.80 7.10 16.51
CA VAL A 67 3.40 7.14 15.11
C VAL A 67 2.26 6.14 14.87
N THR A 68 1.79 6.00 13.64
CA THR A 68 0.82 4.96 13.29
C THR A 68 1.38 3.99 12.27
N ILE A 69 0.96 2.73 12.41
CA ILE A 69 0.93 1.77 11.31
C ILE A 69 -0.47 1.81 10.71
N VAL A 70 -0.55 1.90 9.40
CA VAL A 70 -1.80 1.76 8.66
C VAL A 70 -1.85 0.36 8.06
N LEU A 71 -2.84 -0.41 8.49
CA LEU A 71 -3.20 -1.68 7.87
C LEU A 71 -4.30 -1.40 6.85
N LYS A 72 -4.04 -1.76 5.58
CA LYS A 72 -4.95 -1.42 4.48
C LYS A 72 -5.17 -2.64 3.59
N ALA A 73 -6.42 -2.94 3.29
CA ALA A 73 -6.82 -3.99 2.39
C ALA A 73 -7.56 -3.40 1.17
N ILE A 74 -7.17 -3.84 -0.01
CA ILE A 74 -7.60 -3.28 -1.30
C ILE A 74 -8.07 -4.43 -2.19
N GLU A 75 -9.29 -4.30 -2.74
CA GLU A 75 -9.82 -5.20 -3.75
C GLU A 75 -9.90 -4.45 -5.07
N VAL A 76 -9.05 -4.79 -6.02
CA VAL A 76 -9.01 -4.19 -7.36
C VAL A 76 -9.86 -5.03 -8.29
N ARG A 77 -11.07 -4.53 -8.60
CA ARG A 77 -12.02 -5.21 -9.47
C ARG A 77 -11.80 -4.92 -10.94
N GLN A 78 -11.35 -3.69 -11.26
CA GLN A 78 -11.04 -3.31 -12.63
C GLN A 78 -9.86 -2.34 -12.68
N ILE A 79 -8.85 -2.69 -13.46
CA ILE A 79 -7.64 -1.92 -13.69
C ILE A 79 -7.23 -2.02 -15.16
N ARG A 80 -6.73 -0.94 -15.72
CA ARG A 80 -6.35 -0.93 -17.14
C ARG A 80 -5.06 -1.71 -17.38
N GLY A 81 -5.14 -2.76 -18.21
CA GLY A 81 -3.98 -3.54 -18.65
C GLY A 81 -3.52 -4.65 -17.69
N TYR A 82 -4.26 -4.88 -16.60
CA TYR A 82 -3.98 -5.94 -15.62
C TYR A 82 -5.24 -6.76 -15.31
N PRO A 83 -5.11 -8.00 -14.88
CA PRO A 83 -6.23 -8.73 -14.29
C PRO A 83 -6.65 -8.10 -12.95
N PRO A 84 -7.90 -8.34 -12.49
CA PRO A 84 -8.31 -8.04 -11.13
C PRO A 84 -7.38 -8.73 -10.10
N TYR A 85 -7.15 -8.09 -8.96
CA TYR A 85 -6.33 -8.66 -7.90
C TYR A 85 -6.68 -8.05 -6.54
N ASN A 86 -6.27 -8.73 -5.48
CA ASN A 86 -6.35 -8.23 -4.12
C ASN A 86 -4.97 -7.83 -3.61
N GLU A 87 -4.93 -6.87 -2.71
CA GLU A 87 -3.73 -6.32 -2.12
C GLU A 87 -3.95 -6.03 -0.64
N PHE A 88 -2.95 -6.27 0.16
CA PHE A 88 -2.90 -5.81 1.54
C PHE A 88 -1.61 -5.03 1.75
N SER A 89 -1.62 -3.96 2.53
CA SER A 89 -0.42 -3.22 2.85
C SER A 89 -0.29 -2.92 4.33
N VAL A 90 0.95 -2.96 4.79
CA VAL A 90 1.40 -2.45 6.09
C VAL A 90 2.20 -1.20 5.78
N GLU A 91 1.68 -0.05 6.20
CA GLU A 91 2.18 1.25 5.80
C GLU A 91 2.60 2.11 6.99
N VAL A 92 3.66 2.87 6.82
CA VAL A 92 4.06 3.94 7.73
C VAL A 92 3.77 5.29 7.08
N PRO A 93 2.79 6.07 7.56
CA PRO A 93 2.61 7.46 7.12
C PRO A 93 3.89 8.27 7.37
N ALA A 94 4.41 8.91 6.33
CA ALA A 94 5.67 9.63 6.40
C ALA A 94 5.68 10.85 5.47
N ALA A 95 6.52 11.81 5.77
CA ALA A 95 6.85 12.93 4.90
C ALA A 95 8.34 12.91 4.57
N TYR A 96 8.69 13.21 3.33
CA TYR A 96 10.08 13.42 2.97
C TYR A 96 10.46 14.87 3.25
N GLU A 97 11.53 15.06 4.02
CA GLU A 97 12.00 16.39 4.41
C GLU A 97 13.31 16.77 3.73
N VAL A 98 13.41 18.04 3.36
CA VAL A 98 14.63 18.68 2.87
C VAL A 98 14.89 19.90 3.75
N ALA A 99 16.07 19.97 4.37
CA ALA A 99 16.43 21.05 5.29
C ALA A 99 15.38 21.29 6.40
N GLY A 100 14.80 20.20 6.95
CA GLY A 100 13.81 20.27 8.04
C GLY A 100 12.41 20.73 7.63
N LYS A 101 12.12 20.74 6.32
CA LYS A 101 10.78 21.11 5.80
C LYS A 101 10.24 20.00 4.92
N ALA A 102 8.95 19.71 5.06
CA ALA A 102 8.28 18.73 4.23
C ALA A 102 8.34 19.14 2.74
N ALA A 103 8.84 18.24 1.91
CA ALA A 103 8.98 18.45 0.48
C ALA A 103 7.80 17.80 -0.27
N GLY A 104 6.64 18.45 -0.25
CA GLY A 104 5.42 18.01 -0.93
C GLY A 104 4.36 17.44 0.01
N LEU A 105 3.41 16.67 -0.55
CA LEU A 105 2.36 16.01 0.20
C LEU A 105 2.91 14.91 1.10
N PRO A 106 2.20 14.53 2.18
CA PRO A 106 2.51 13.33 2.91
C PRO A 106 2.32 12.08 2.04
N GLY A 107 2.90 10.98 2.49
CA GLY A 107 2.80 9.69 1.83
C GLY A 107 2.90 8.54 2.81
N SER A 108 2.99 7.32 2.28
CA SER A 108 3.25 6.12 3.05
C SER A 108 4.50 5.41 2.55
N TYR A 109 5.37 5.03 3.46
CA TYR A 109 6.38 4.01 3.20
C TYR A 109 5.77 2.64 3.42
N ILE A 110 5.97 1.75 2.46
CA ILE A 110 5.37 0.42 2.49
C ILE A 110 6.36 -0.56 3.12
N LEU A 111 5.99 -1.14 4.26
CA LEU A 111 6.78 -2.19 4.91
C LEU A 111 6.54 -3.56 4.26
N HIS A 112 5.28 -3.91 4.00
CA HIS A 112 4.87 -5.16 3.36
C HIS A 112 3.66 -4.91 2.46
N MET A 113 3.62 -5.58 1.30
CA MET A 113 2.49 -5.47 0.39
C MET A 113 2.23 -6.79 -0.36
N PRO A 114 1.64 -7.81 0.30
CA PRO A 114 1.17 -9.00 -0.38
C PRO A 114 0.11 -8.69 -1.43
N VAL A 115 0.15 -9.44 -2.53
CA VAL A 115 -0.78 -9.33 -3.67
C VAL A 115 -1.14 -10.72 -4.20
N THR A 116 -2.27 -10.84 -4.91
CA THR A 116 -2.75 -12.13 -5.41
C THR A 116 -2.29 -12.50 -6.82
N THR A 117 -1.61 -11.59 -7.56
CA THR A 117 -1.18 -11.85 -8.95
C THR A 117 0.28 -11.48 -9.19
N GLU A 118 0.96 -12.25 -10.05
CA GLU A 118 2.34 -12.01 -10.44
C GLU A 118 2.52 -10.68 -11.19
N GLU A 119 1.53 -10.27 -11.98
CA GLU A 119 1.56 -9.00 -12.69
C GLU A 119 1.57 -7.82 -11.70
N ALA A 120 0.73 -7.87 -10.67
CA ALA A 120 0.70 -6.84 -9.62
C ALA A 120 1.99 -6.84 -8.79
N ARG A 121 2.55 -8.04 -8.47
CA ARG A 121 3.83 -8.17 -7.79
C ARG A 121 4.94 -7.54 -8.62
N TRP A 122 5.07 -7.94 -9.87
CA TRP A 122 6.12 -7.45 -10.76
C TRP A 122 6.05 -5.92 -10.92
N GLY A 123 4.86 -5.36 -11.22
CA GLY A 123 4.70 -3.92 -11.38
C GLY A 123 5.05 -3.12 -10.13
N GLY A 124 4.70 -3.64 -8.95
CA GLY A 124 5.05 -3.02 -7.68
C GLY A 124 6.55 -3.02 -7.40
N VAL A 125 7.20 -4.17 -7.55
CA VAL A 125 8.63 -4.34 -7.27
C VAL A 125 9.48 -3.61 -8.31
N GLU A 126 9.26 -3.89 -9.59
CA GLU A 126 10.16 -3.45 -10.66
C GLU A 126 9.96 -2.00 -11.06
N ILE A 127 8.79 -1.41 -10.81
CA ILE A 127 8.51 -0.02 -11.19
C ILE A 127 8.56 0.90 -9.98
N ASN A 128 7.85 0.54 -8.91
CA ASN A 128 7.63 1.43 -7.78
C ASN A 128 8.55 1.12 -6.58
N GLY A 129 9.35 0.03 -6.63
CA GLY A 129 10.22 -0.37 -5.54
C GLY A 129 9.47 -0.77 -4.26
N VAL A 130 8.21 -1.17 -4.38
CA VAL A 130 7.37 -1.58 -3.26
C VAL A 130 7.59 -3.07 -2.98
N PRO A 131 7.74 -3.52 -1.73
CA PRO A 131 8.08 -4.89 -1.38
C PRO A 131 6.86 -5.83 -1.52
N LYS A 132 6.43 -6.06 -2.76
CA LYS A 132 5.31 -6.98 -3.06
C LYS A 132 5.76 -8.43 -3.12
N PHE A 133 4.91 -9.31 -2.60
CA PHE A 133 5.05 -10.76 -2.71
C PHE A 133 3.68 -11.41 -2.91
N ILE A 134 3.67 -12.67 -3.36
CA ILE A 134 2.41 -13.40 -3.61
C ILE A 134 1.84 -13.94 -2.30
N ALA A 135 0.53 -13.75 -2.13
CA ALA A 135 -0.24 -14.25 -1.01
C ALA A 135 -1.69 -14.54 -1.41
N GLU A 136 -2.38 -15.30 -0.61
CA GLU A 136 -3.83 -15.47 -0.70
C GLU A 136 -4.50 -14.38 0.13
N ILE A 137 -5.40 -13.62 -0.51
CA ILE A 137 -6.09 -12.49 0.12
C ILE A 137 -7.57 -12.60 -0.20
N GLY A 138 -8.39 -12.79 0.82
CA GLY A 138 -9.83 -12.94 0.68
C GLY A 138 -10.58 -11.86 1.45
N PHE A 139 -11.72 -11.44 0.88
CA PHE A 139 -12.63 -10.48 1.51
C PHE A 139 -13.97 -11.14 1.81
N GLU A 140 -14.57 -10.76 2.93
CA GLU A 140 -15.94 -11.13 3.29
C GLU A 140 -16.64 -9.97 4.00
N ASP A 141 -17.93 -9.83 3.77
CA ASP A 141 -18.77 -8.89 4.49
C ASP A 141 -19.52 -9.64 5.60
N VAL A 142 -19.34 -9.20 6.86
CA VAL A 142 -19.96 -9.79 8.04
C VAL A 142 -20.80 -8.72 8.75
N GLY A 143 -22.08 -8.61 8.37
CA GLY A 143 -22.95 -7.52 8.85
C GLY A 143 -22.37 -6.13 8.53
N GLU A 144 -22.16 -5.34 9.57
CA GLU A 144 -21.60 -3.98 9.46
C GLU A 144 -20.06 -3.95 9.36
N VAL A 145 -19.41 -5.10 9.31
CA VAL A 145 -17.95 -5.21 9.23
C VAL A 145 -17.55 -5.79 7.89
N ARG A 146 -16.49 -5.26 7.29
CA ARG A 146 -15.76 -5.90 6.20
C ARG A 146 -14.48 -6.51 6.76
N ARG A 147 -14.22 -7.76 6.41
CA ARG A 147 -13.06 -8.54 6.85
C ARG A 147 -12.17 -8.88 5.67
N CYS A 148 -10.85 -8.79 5.89
CA CYS A 148 -9.83 -9.28 4.97
C CYS A 148 -8.94 -10.29 5.69
N LYS A 149 -8.70 -11.43 5.05
CA LYS A 149 -7.77 -12.46 5.53
C LYS A 149 -6.60 -12.57 4.57
N VAL A 150 -5.39 -12.61 5.10
CA VAL A 150 -4.14 -12.71 4.35
C VAL A 150 -3.37 -13.92 4.84
N GLN A 151 -2.98 -14.80 3.91
CA GLN A 151 -2.13 -15.94 4.20
C GLN A 151 -1.10 -16.16 3.09
N ALA A 152 0.06 -16.67 3.44
CA ALA A 152 1.08 -17.08 2.48
C ALA A 152 1.76 -18.36 2.98
N GLU A 153 2.20 -19.21 2.04
CA GLU A 153 2.89 -20.47 2.35
C GLU A 153 2.10 -21.36 3.34
N GLY A 154 0.76 -21.33 3.25
CA GLY A 154 -0.13 -22.09 4.14
C GLY A 154 -0.24 -21.55 5.58
N LYS A 155 0.34 -20.38 5.88
CA LYS A 155 0.30 -19.74 7.20
C LYS A 155 -0.46 -18.44 7.16
N ALA A 156 -1.26 -18.18 8.20
CA ALA A 156 -1.95 -16.91 8.35
C ALA A 156 -0.95 -15.79 8.66
N ILE A 157 -1.07 -14.67 7.95
CA ILE A 157 -0.32 -13.44 8.24
C ILE A 157 -1.15 -12.55 9.16
N ILE A 158 -2.31 -12.14 8.68
CA ILE A 158 -3.16 -11.17 9.38
C ILE A 158 -4.62 -11.30 8.93
N THR A 159 -5.51 -11.06 9.86
CA THR A 159 -6.91 -10.74 9.58
C THR A 159 -7.17 -9.30 10.00
N LEU A 160 -7.76 -8.49 9.14
CA LEU A 160 -8.18 -7.12 9.42
C LEU A 160 -9.70 -7.04 9.30
N GLU A 161 -10.34 -6.47 10.31
CA GLU A 161 -11.77 -6.18 10.34
C GLU A 161 -11.98 -4.69 10.50
N VAL A 162 -12.79 -4.10 9.61
CA VAL A 162 -13.09 -2.66 9.64
C VAL A 162 -14.59 -2.45 9.57
N ARG A 163 -15.12 -1.64 10.46
CA ARG A 163 -16.53 -1.23 10.44
C ARG A 163 -16.81 -0.41 9.19
N LYS A 164 -17.86 -0.78 8.47
CA LYS A 164 -18.34 0.01 7.32
C LYS A 164 -18.84 1.37 7.80
N LEU A 165 -18.61 2.39 7.00
CA LEU A 165 -18.97 3.77 7.29
C LEU A 165 -19.90 4.32 6.21
N VAL A 166 -20.71 5.30 6.57
CA VAL A 166 -21.43 6.13 5.59
C VAL A 166 -20.39 6.89 4.77
N THR A 167 -20.52 6.81 3.46
CA THR A 167 -19.56 7.38 2.52
C THR A 167 -20.08 8.61 1.81
N LYS A 168 -19.18 9.46 1.36
CA LYS A 168 -19.45 10.62 0.53
C LYS A 168 -18.40 10.76 -0.56
N PRO A 169 -18.69 11.44 -1.69
CA PRO A 169 -17.70 11.71 -2.72
C PRO A 169 -16.52 12.50 -2.16
N GLN A 170 -15.31 12.04 -2.42
CA GLN A 170 -14.06 12.69 -2.04
C GLN A 170 -13.01 12.51 -3.13
N SER A 171 -12.05 13.45 -3.18
CA SER A 171 -10.84 13.34 -3.99
C SER A 171 -9.64 13.72 -3.14
N TRP A 172 -8.56 12.95 -3.25
CA TRP A 172 -7.30 13.21 -2.53
C TRP A 172 -6.11 12.70 -3.31
N ALA A 173 -4.93 13.11 -2.90
CA ALA A 173 -3.68 12.61 -3.44
C ALA A 173 -2.74 12.24 -2.29
N TRP A 174 -1.89 11.24 -2.53
CA TRP A 174 -1.00 10.66 -1.56
C TRP A 174 0.27 10.15 -2.23
N TYR A 175 1.43 10.26 -1.57
CA TYR A 175 2.64 9.63 -2.07
C TYR A 175 2.78 8.20 -1.55
N VAL A 176 3.26 7.32 -2.43
CA VAL A 176 3.74 5.99 -2.08
C VAL A 176 5.25 6.01 -2.20
N TYR A 177 5.94 5.61 -1.13
CA TYR A 177 7.39 5.49 -1.10
C TYR A 177 7.81 4.03 -1.21
N GLY A 178 8.74 3.75 -2.11
CA GLY A 178 9.38 2.45 -2.28
C GLY A 178 10.89 2.61 -2.43
N VAL A 179 11.64 1.52 -2.41
CA VAL A 179 13.10 1.52 -2.61
C VAL A 179 13.46 0.64 -3.79
N ARG A 180 14.27 1.18 -4.71
CA ARG A 180 14.83 0.42 -5.82
C ARG A 180 16.20 0.97 -6.22
N ASP A 181 17.11 0.07 -6.54
CA ASP A 181 18.46 0.42 -6.99
C ASP A 181 19.20 1.38 -6.02
N GLY A 182 19.01 1.21 -4.70
CA GLY A 182 19.61 2.05 -3.67
C GLY A 182 19.05 3.48 -3.60
N GLN A 183 17.88 3.72 -4.18
CA GLN A 183 17.20 5.02 -4.19
C GLN A 183 15.78 4.92 -3.63
N LEU A 184 15.34 5.95 -2.94
CA LEU A 184 13.94 6.12 -2.53
C LEU A 184 13.14 6.65 -3.73
N LEU A 185 12.14 5.91 -4.13
CA LEU A 185 11.19 6.31 -5.18
C LEU A 185 9.97 6.95 -4.56
N ARG A 186 9.50 8.06 -5.13
CA ARG A 186 8.28 8.75 -4.72
C ARG A 186 7.26 8.74 -5.86
N THR A 187 6.14 8.09 -5.63
CA THR A 187 5.07 7.87 -6.62
C THR A 187 3.80 8.55 -6.17
N LEU A 188 3.24 9.44 -6.98
CA LEU A 188 1.97 10.13 -6.67
C LEU A 188 0.79 9.23 -7.05
N PHE A 189 -0.10 9.00 -6.09
CA PHE A 189 -1.39 8.35 -6.30
C PHE A 189 -2.51 9.36 -6.10
N GLN A 190 -3.28 9.62 -7.15
CA GLN A 190 -4.46 10.47 -7.17
C GLN A 190 -5.71 9.58 -7.13
N ILE A 191 -6.62 9.85 -6.22
CA ILE A 191 -7.75 8.98 -5.90
C ILE A 191 -9.03 9.80 -5.83
N GLN A 192 -10.13 9.22 -6.29
CA GLN A 192 -11.47 9.79 -6.14
C GLN A 192 -12.52 8.70 -5.97
N GLY A 193 -13.60 8.99 -5.29
CA GLY A 193 -14.74 8.09 -5.14
C GLY A 193 -15.47 8.23 -3.82
N GLN A 194 -16.17 7.18 -3.42
CA GLN A 194 -16.97 7.12 -2.20
C GLN A 194 -16.07 6.74 -1.01
N ARG A 195 -15.92 7.62 -0.02
CA ARG A 195 -15.06 7.39 1.14
C ARG A 195 -15.75 7.86 2.44
N GLY A 196 -15.71 7.00 3.45
CA GLY A 196 -16.03 7.30 4.84
C GLY A 196 -14.76 7.23 5.69
N THR A 197 -14.58 8.17 6.59
CA THR A 197 -13.46 8.22 7.55
C THR A 197 -14.00 8.48 8.94
N ALA A 198 -13.43 7.84 9.95
CA ALA A 198 -13.77 8.05 11.35
C ALA A 198 -12.49 8.05 12.22
N GLU A 199 -12.28 9.13 12.95
CA GLU A 199 -11.23 9.28 13.96
C GLU A 199 -11.79 8.87 15.33
N VAL A 200 -12.09 7.58 15.47
CA VAL A 200 -12.65 6.99 16.67
C VAL A 200 -11.89 5.72 17.07
N ARG A 201 -11.74 5.51 18.38
CA ARG A 201 -11.08 4.31 18.88
C ARG A 201 -11.98 3.07 18.69
N GLY A 202 -11.35 1.93 18.34
CA GLY A 202 -12.02 0.64 18.27
C GLY A 202 -12.94 0.45 17.05
N GLY A 203 -12.77 1.23 15.99
CA GLY A 203 -13.52 1.07 14.73
C GLY A 203 -13.00 -0.05 13.84
N ALA A 204 -11.85 -0.62 14.18
CA ALA A 204 -11.24 -1.75 13.48
C ALA A 204 -10.46 -2.64 14.47
N LEU A 205 -10.31 -3.91 14.10
CA LEU A 205 -9.54 -4.93 14.83
C LEU A 205 -8.61 -5.64 13.86
N TYR A 206 -7.49 -6.14 14.37
CA TYR A 206 -6.63 -7.06 13.63
C TYR A 206 -6.24 -8.26 14.49
N THR A 207 -5.95 -9.36 13.85
CA THR A 207 -5.40 -10.57 14.49
C THR A 207 -4.20 -11.04 13.65
N LEU A 208 -3.08 -11.30 14.31
CA LEU A 208 -1.86 -11.81 13.67
C LEU A 208 -1.83 -13.35 13.72
N GLY A 209 -1.43 -13.95 12.61
CA GLY A 209 -1.23 -15.39 12.47
C GLY A 209 0.16 -15.86 12.92
N ASP A 210 0.65 -16.94 12.29
CA ASP A 210 1.89 -17.65 12.62
C ASP A 210 2.97 -17.55 11.52
N HIS A 211 2.77 -16.67 10.55
CA HIS A 211 3.75 -16.38 9.49
C HIS A 211 4.89 -15.49 10.04
N PRO A 212 6.14 -15.58 9.51
CA PRO A 212 7.26 -14.70 9.93
C PRO A 212 6.94 -13.20 9.89
N ILE A 213 6.17 -12.73 8.91
CA ILE A 213 5.71 -11.33 8.86
C ILE A 213 4.83 -10.98 10.08
N ALA A 214 3.99 -11.90 10.54
CA ALA A 214 3.17 -11.68 11.73
C ALA A 214 4.05 -11.55 13.00
N GLU A 215 5.15 -12.32 13.10
CA GLU A 215 6.13 -12.17 14.17
C GLU A 215 6.83 -10.81 14.11
N GLU A 216 7.21 -10.36 12.91
CA GLU A 216 7.78 -9.02 12.73
C GLU A 216 6.78 -7.94 13.19
N LEU A 217 5.51 -8.03 12.80
CA LEU A 217 4.48 -7.08 13.22
C LEU A 217 4.28 -7.08 14.74
N ARG A 218 4.35 -8.23 15.42
CA ARG A 218 4.34 -8.30 16.90
C ARG A 218 5.51 -7.55 17.52
N SER A 219 6.70 -7.65 16.93
CA SER A 219 7.90 -6.98 17.43
C SER A 219 7.83 -5.46 17.37
N LEU A 220 6.93 -4.91 16.55
CA LEU A 220 6.69 -3.47 16.45
C LEU A 220 5.88 -2.92 17.63
N GLU A 221 5.28 -3.78 18.46
CA GLU A 221 4.44 -3.37 19.61
C GLU A 221 3.25 -2.49 19.18
N ILE A 222 2.62 -2.87 18.08
CA ILE A 222 1.45 -2.16 17.54
C ILE A 222 0.30 -2.29 18.55
N ASP A 223 -0.28 -1.15 18.98
CA ASP A 223 -1.50 -1.14 19.82
C ASP A 223 -2.60 -1.93 19.09
N ASN A 224 -3.35 -2.73 19.82
CA ASN A 224 -4.47 -3.50 19.29
C ASN A 224 -5.76 -2.67 19.11
N THR A 225 -5.75 -1.41 19.57
CA THR A 225 -6.89 -0.49 19.46
C THR A 225 -6.65 0.53 18.33
N SER A 226 -7.44 0.45 17.26
CA SER A 226 -7.40 1.47 16.20
C SER A 226 -7.80 2.84 16.71
N ILE A 227 -7.13 3.89 16.21
CA ILE A 227 -7.47 5.30 16.51
C ILE A 227 -8.22 5.99 15.38
N ALA A 228 -8.17 5.43 14.17
CA ALA A 228 -8.92 5.86 13.01
C ALA A 228 -9.16 4.67 12.09
N HIS A 229 -10.21 4.75 11.27
CA HIS A 229 -10.46 3.79 10.22
C HIS A 229 -11.17 4.41 9.02
N GLU A 230 -11.07 3.74 7.89
CA GLU A 230 -11.65 4.18 6.63
C GLU A 230 -12.36 3.02 5.93
N TYR A 231 -13.42 3.35 5.23
CA TYR A 231 -14.14 2.45 4.35
C TYR A 231 -14.47 3.16 3.04
N ALA A 232 -14.08 2.57 1.92
CA ALA A 232 -14.30 3.13 0.61
C ALA A 232 -14.74 2.01 -0.36
N PRO A 233 -16.06 1.83 -0.60
CA PRO A 233 -16.60 0.73 -1.38
C PRO A 233 -16.35 0.88 -2.88
N GLN A 234 -16.13 2.11 -3.36
CA GLN A 234 -15.95 2.39 -4.79
C GLN A 234 -15.03 3.57 -5.01
N LEU A 235 -13.90 3.28 -5.59
CA LEU A 235 -12.84 4.25 -5.89
C LEU A 235 -12.37 4.11 -7.33
N GLN A 236 -11.82 5.20 -7.85
CA GLN A 236 -10.99 5.27 -9.05
C GLN A 236 -9.66 5.91 -8.70
N GLY A 237 -8.62 5.62 -9.48
CA GLY A 237 -7.31 6.18 -9.17
C GLY A 237 -6.37 6.24 -10.36
N LEU A 238 -5.39 7.12 -10.25
CA LEU A 238 -4.29 7.28 -11.18
C LEU A 238 -2.97 7.22 -10.41
N LEU A 239 -2.27 6.10 -10.51
CA LEU A 239 -0.93 5.94 -9.98
C LEU A 239 0.07 6.41 -11.04
N ASN A 240 0.74 7.51 -10.78
CA ASN A 240 1.75 8.03 -11.69
C ASN A 240 3.03 7.19 -11.63
N PRO A 241 3.89 7.21 -12.66
CA PRO A 241 5.21 6.62 -12.54
C PRO A 241 6.05 7.35 -11.49
N PRO A 242 7.02 6.67 -10.84
CA PRO A 242 7.94 7.34 -9.93
C PRO A 242 8.82 8.32 -10.73
N ARG A 243 8.54 9.61 -10.59
CA ARG A 243 9.28 10.68 -11.27
C ARG A 243 10.46 11.16 -10.46
N GLU A 244 10.45 10.92 -9.17
CA GLU A 244 11.48 11.40 -8.25
C GLU A 244 12.24 10.22 -7.66
N ARG A 245 13.55 10.35 -7.73
CA ARG A 245 14.53 9.46 -7.12
C ARG A 245 15.26 10.27 -6.07
N LEU A 246 15.06 9.90 -4.82
CA LEU A 246 15.55 10.62 -3.66
C LEU A 246 16.67 9.82 -2.98
N PRO A 247 17.63 10.45 -2.30
CA PRO A 247 18.66 9.74 -1.54
C PRO A 247 18.03 8.97 -0.35
N LEU A 248 18.65 7.81 -0.05
CA LEU A 248 18.38 7.02 1.14
C LEU A 248 19.01 7.66 2.39
#